data_826c0387b1a4d63149f57d93fb629038
#
_entry.id   826c0387b1a4d63149f57d93fb629038
#
_cell.length_a   1.000
_cell.length_b   1.000
_cell.length_c   1.000
_cell.angle_alpha   90.00
_cell.angle_beta   90.00
_cell.angle_gamma   90.00
#
_symmetry.space_group_name_H-M   'P 1'
#
loop_
_entity.id
_entity.type
_entity.pdbx_description
1 polymer ?
#
loop_
_entity_poly.entity_id
_entity_poly.type
_entity_poly.pdbx_seq_one_letter_code
_entity_poly.pdbx_strand_id
1 'polypeptide(L)'
;MTDTAVELETVEPVESAQCGQPEPVSDEQLVAMLVERARSEGLQLTGQGGLLQQLTKRVLESALEGEITDHLGYEKHDPAGKNNGNSRNGTRAKTVLTDVGPVEVKVPRDTAGSFEPQIVRKRQRRLTGVDEMVLSLSAKGLTHGEISAHLAEVYGAEVSKQTVSTITDKVMEGMAEWQNRPLDRGRFRVMVAN
;
A
#
# COMPACT_ATOMS: atom_id res chain seq x y z
N MET A 1 36.01 -54.44 53.16
CA MET A 1 36.34 -53.01 53.04
C MET A 1 36.71 -52.78 51.59
N THR A 2 35.76 -52.47 50.78
CA THR A 2 35.95 -52.14 49.35
C THR A 2 35.29 -50.82 49.14
N ASP A 3 36.12 -49.83 48.93
CA ASP A 3 35.76 -48.44 48.70
C ASP A 3 35.43 -48.30 47.21
N THR A 4 34.20 -47.98 46.89
CA THR A 4 33.75 -47.76 45.50
C THR A 4 33.67 -46.28 45.28
N ALA A 5 34.68 -45.72 44.64
CA ALA A 5 34.67 -44.34 44.17
C ALA A 5 33.66 -44.18 43.04
N VAL A 6 32.68 -43.31 43.23
CA VAL A 6 31.75 -42.91 42.18
C VAL A 6 32.37 -41.73 41.44
N GLU A 7 32.75 -41.96 40.16
CA GLU A 7 33.17 -40.92 39.21
C GLU A 7 31.95 -40.04 38.87
N LEU A 8 32.07 -38.76 39.17
CA LEU A 8 31.14 -37.73 38.76
C LEU A 8 31.49 -37.33 37.32
N GLU A 9 30.71 -37.81 36.32
CA GLU A 9 30.75 -37.29 34.99
C GLU A 9 30.30 -35.84 34.98
N THR A 10 31.20 -34.96 34.58
CA THR A 10 30.93 -33.54 34.31
C THR A 10 30.13 -33.47 33.02
N VAL A 11 28.84 -33.13 33.19
CA VAL A 11 27.97 -32.79 32.05
C VAL A 11 28.36 -31.39 31.54
N GLU A 12 28.91 -31.35 30.34
CA GLU A 12 29.16 -30.10 29.63
C GLU A 12 27.84 -29.34 29.37
N PRO A 13 27.83 -28.01 29.51
CA PRO A 13 26.61 -27.22 29.23
C PRO A 13 26.31 -27.30 27.74
N VAL A 14 25.12 -27.80 27.39
CA VAL A 14 24.54 -27.75 26.05
C VAL A 14 24.46 -26.31 25.64
N GLU A 15 25.27 -25.93 24.66
CA GLU A 15 25.28 -24.65 24.00
C GLU A 15 23.86 -24.37 23.48
N SER A 16 23.20 -23.35 24.04
CA SER A 16 21.87 -22.92 23.64
C SER A 16 21.91 -22.55 22.16
N ALA A 17 21.29 -23.38 21.34
CA ALA A 17 21.03 -23.09 19.92
C ALA A 17 20.32 -21.73 19.84
N GLN A 18 21.05 -20.69 19.47
CA GLN A 18 20.49 -19.41 19.10
C GLN A 18 19.57 -19.69 17.92
N CYS A 19 18.26 -19.56 18.17
CA CYS A 19 17.24 -19.52 17.15
C CYS A 19 17.59 -18.33 16.23
N GLY A 20 18.25 -18.63 15.10
CA GLY A 20 18.69 -17.64 14.14
C GLY A 20 17.47 -16.84 13.68
N GLN A 21 17.48 -15.55 13.94
CA GLN A 21 16.55 -14.64 13.28
C GLN A 21 16.75 -14.85 11.76
N PRO A 22 15.68 -15.01 10.97
CA PRO A 22 15.84 -15.16 9.54
C PRO A 22 16.58 -13.92 9.03
N GLU A 23 17.69 -14.16 8.35
CA GLU A 23 18.45 -13.10 7.68
C GLU A 23 17.49 -12.26 6.82
N PRO A 24 17.58 -10.93 6.86
CA PRO A 24 16.71 -10.10 6.04
C PRO A 24 16.94 -10.43 4.56
N VAL A 25 15.90 -10.91 3.91
CA VAL A 25 15.93 -11.24 2.48
C VAL A 25 16.28 -9.95 1.73
N SER A 26 17.35 -9.97 0.92
CA SER A 26 17.74 -8.81 0.13
C SER A 26 16.70 -8.53 -0.96
N ASP A 27 16.58 -7.27 -1.40
CA ASP A 27 15.68 -6.89 -2.48
C ASP A 27 15.91 -7.70 -3.75
N GLU A 28 17.17 -8.04 -4.05
CA GLU A 28 17.54 -8.89 -5.20
C GLU A 28 16.98 -10.31 -5.08
N GLN A 29 17.06 -10.90 -3.90
CA GLN A 29 16.51 -12.24 -3.63
C GLN A 29 14.98 -12.22 -3.72
N LEU A 30 14.35 -11.17 -3.21
CA LEU A 30 12.90 -10.99 -3.30
C LEU A 30 12.45 -10.88 -4.77
N VAL A 31 13.14 -10.07 -5.56
CA VAL A 31 12.88 -9.91 -7.00
C VAL A 31 13.08 -11.23 -7.73
N ALA A 32 14.17 -11.98 -7.45
CA ALA A 32 14.43 -13.27 -8.07
C ALA A 32 13.29 -14.28 -7.78
N MET A 33 12.84 -14.37 -6.54
CA MET A 33 11.70 -15.22 -6.17
C MET A 33 10.40 -14.82 -6.87
N LEU A 34 10.14 -13.53 -7.01
CA LEU A 34 8.94 -13.03 -7.70
C LEU A 34 8.99 -13.33 -9.21
N VAL A 35 10.15 -13.18 -9.83
CA VAL A 35 10.35 -13.50 -11.26
C VAL A 35 10.19 -15.00 -11.52
N GLU A 36 10.76 -15.83 -10.67
CA GLU A 36 10.63 -17.29 -10.78
C GLU A 36 9.18 -17.74 -10.60
N ARG A 37 8.47 -17.15 -9.64
CA ARG A 37 7.04 -17.39 -9.47
C ARG A 37 6.24 -16.97 -10.70
N ALA A 38 6.52 -15.79 -11.26
CA ALA A 38 5.82 -15.32 -12.47
C ALA A 38 6.03 -16.27 -13.65
N ARG A 39 7.25 -16.84 -13.80
CA ARG A 39 7.56 -17.81 -14.84
C ARG A 39 6.83 -19.13 -14.62
N SER A 40 6.84 -19.66 -13.40
CA SER A 40 6.20 -20.94 -13.07
C SER A 40 4.67 -20.89 -13.20
N GLU A 41 4.06 -19.77 -12.86
CA GLU A 41 2.62 -19.56 -12.96
C GLU A 41 2.17 -18.98 -14.31
N GLY A 42 3.10 -18.69 -15.24
CA GLY A 42 2.81 -18.09 -16.53
C GLY A 42 2.20 -16.69 -16.43
N LEU A 43 2.50 -15.96 -15.35
CA LEU A 43 1.95 -14.63 -15.10
C LEU A 43 2.63 -13.57 -15.98
N GLN A 44 1.82 -12.69 -16.55
CA GLN A 44 2.33 -11.47 -17.18
C GLN A 44 2.78 -10.48 -16.09
N LEU A 45 3.76 -9.64 -16.39
CA LEU A 45 4.24 -8.62 -15.45
C LEU A 45 3.15 -7.59 -15.16
N THR A 46 2.47 -7.13 -16.19
CA THR A 46 1.43 -6.09 -16.16
C THR A 46 0.09 -6.64 -16.65
N GLY A 47 -0.97 -5.85 -16.54
CA GLY A 47 -2.30 -6.24 -16.99
C GLY A 47 -3.15 -6.88 -15.89
N GLN A 48 -4.35 -7.29 -16.27
CA GLN A 48 -5.33 -7.85 -15.33
C GLN A 48 -4.87 -9.22 -14.82
N GLY A 49 -4.74 -9.35 -13.50
CA GLY A 49 -4.20 -10.57 -12.87
C GLY A 49 -2.68 -10.69 -12.92
N GLY A 50 -1.96 -9.71 -13.47
CA GLY A 50 -0.50 -9.71 -13.56
C GLY A 50 0.22 -9.64 -12.22
N LEU A 51 1.52 -9.93 -12.23
CA LEU A 51 2.37 -9.98 -11.04
C LEU A 51 2.34 -8.69 -10.24
N LEU A 52 2.47 -7.53 -10.91
CA LEU A 52 2.46 -6.22 -10.24
C LEU A 52 1.11 -5.94 -9.57
N GLN A 53 0.00 -6.31 -10.20
CA GLN A 53 -1.32 -6.15 -9.60
C GLN A 53 -1.50 -7.02 -8.35
N GLN A 54 -1.04 -8.28 -8.40
CA GLN A 54 -1.07 -9.18 -7.24
C GLN A 54 -0.17 -8.69 -6.11
N LEU A 55 1.03 -8.17 -6.44
CA LEU A 55 1.95 -7.62 -5.45
C LEU A 55 1.36 -6.37 -4.80
N THR A 56 0.85 -5.42 -5.59
CA THR A 56 0.17 -4.22 -5.09
C THR A 56 -0.98 -4.58 -4.15
N LYS A 57 -1.80 -5.58 -4.50
CA LYS A 57 -2.85 -6.08 -3.63
C LYS A 57 -2.30 -6.52 -2.27
N ARG A 58 -1.25 -7.34 -2.26
CA ARG A 58 -0.65 -7.87 -1.02
C ARG A 58 -0.06 -6.76 -0.15
N VAL A 59 0.62 -5.81 -0.78
CA VAL A 59 1.21 -4.65 -0.07
C VAL A 59 0.10 -3.82 0.59
N LEU A 60 -0.97 -3.50 -0.16
CA LEU A 60 -2.09 -2.75 0.38
C LEU A 60 -2.82 -3.49 1.51
N GLU A 61 -3.07 -4.79 1.34
CA GLU A 61 -3.71 -5.61 2.38
C GLU A 61 -2.84 -5.75 3.64
N SER A 62 -1.52 -5.90 3.49
CA SER A 62 -0.56 -5.94 4.60
C SER A 62 -0.50 -4.62 5.35
N ALA A 63 -0.46 -3.50 4.63
CA ALA A 63 -0.45 -2.17 5.23
C ALA A 63 -1.76 -1.88 5.98
N LEU A 64 -2.92 -2.25 5.41
CA LEU A 64 -4.22 -2.13 6.09
C LEU A 64 -4.32 -3.01 7.35
N GLU A 65 -3.67 -4.19 7.34
CA GLU A 65 -3.59 -5.06 8.50
C GLU A 65 -2.73 -4.44 9.61
N GLY A 66 -1.63 -3.75 9.25
CA GLY A 66 -0.83 -2.94 10.17
C GLY A 66 -1.65 -1.80 10.78
N GLU A 67 -2.35 -1.01 9.95
CA GLU A 67 -3.18 0.11 10.43
C GLU A 67 -4.25 -0.34 11.45
N ILE A 68 -4.91 -1.48 11.23
CA ILE A 68 -5.92 -1.96 12.18
C ILE A 68 -5.26 -2.55 13.44
N THR A 69 -4.07 -3.13 13.34
CA THR A 69 -3.29 -3.59 14.49
C THR A 69 -2.94 -2.41 15.39
N ASP A 70 -2.44 -1.32 14.81
CA ASP A 70 -2.11 -0.09 15.53
C ASP A 70 -3.36 0.55 16.16
N HIS A 71 -4.48 0.56 15.43
CA HIS A 71 -5.75 1.09 15.93
C HIS A 71 -6.32 0.32 17.12
N LEU A 72 -6.22 -1.01 17.10
CA LEU A 72 -6.77 -1.88 18.15
C LEU A 72 -5.77 -2.14 19.30
N GLY A 73 -4.46 -1.98 19.04
CA GLY A 73 -3.39 -2.21 20.02
C GLY A 73 -3.06 -3.69 20.25
N TYR A 74 -3.51 -4.61 19.37
CA TYR A 74 -3.19 -6.04 19.45
C TYR A 74 -3.18 -6.68 18.07
N GLU A 75 -2.39 -7.74 17.93
CA GLU A 75 -2.26 -8.47 16.66
C GLU A 75 -3.44 -9.42 16.39
N LYS A 76 -3.51 -9.86 15.15
CA LYS A 76 -4.50 -10.83 14.74
C LYS A 76 -4.29 -12.17 15.47
N HIS A 77 -5.38 -12.72 16.03
CA HIS A 77 -5.39 -13.93 16.86
C HIS A 77 -4.81 -13.78 18.27
N ASP A 78 -4.44 -12.57 18.70
CA ASP A 78 -4.01 -12.33 20.05
C ASP A 78 -5.16 -12.51 21.05
N PRO A 79 -4.95 -13.28 22.15
CA PRO A 79 -5.92 -13.42 23.22
C PRO A 79 -6.34 -12.10 23.89
N ALA A 80 -5.50 -11.08 23.86
CA ALA A 80 -5.79 -9.73 24.37
C ALA A 80 -7.03 -9.09 23.73
N GLY A 81 -7.37 -9.49 22.52
CA GLY A 81 -8.57 -9.01 21.81
C GLY A 81 -9.90 -9.53 22.33
N LYS A 82 -9.91 -10.53 23.23
CA LYS A 82 -11.16 -11.21 23.67
C LYS A 82 -12.06 -10.38 24.59
N ASN A 83 -11.54 -9.40 25.32
CA ASN A 83 -12.28 -8.58 26.28
C ASN A 83 -12.04 -7.08 26.14
N ASN A 84 -11.50 -6.68 25.03
CA ASN A 84 -11.12 -5.30 24.79
C ASN A 84 -12.26 -4.60 24.03
N GLY A 85 -13.20 -3.99 24.63
CA GLY A 85 -14.39 -3.26 24.15
C GLY A 85 -14.56 -3.06 22.61
N ASN A 86 -13.48 -3.18 21.83
CA ASN A 86 -13.46 -3.19 20.38
C ASN A 86 -12.64 -4.38 19.83
N SER A 87 -13.13 -5.05 18.81
CA SER A 87 -12.48 -6.23 18.25
C SER A 87 -12.54 -6.24 16.71
N ARG A 88 -11.66 -7.03 16.09
CA ARG A 88 -11.69 -7.24 14.65
C ARG A 88 -13.01 -7.86 14.21
N ASN A 89 -13.65 -7.29 13.19
CA ASN A 89 -14.94 -7.71 12.66
C ASN A 89 -14.85 -8.08 11.17
N GLY A 90 -13.94 -8.98 10.85
CA GLY A 90 -13.73 -9.45 9.48
C GLY A 90 -13.21 -8.39 8.53
N THR A 91 -13.44 -8.60 7.23
CA THR A 91 -12.97 -7.72 6.15
C THR A 91 -14.10 -7.39 5.18
N ARG A 92 -13.97 -6.30 4.47
CA ARG A 92 -14.85 -5.92 3.36
C ARG A 92 -14.04 -5.82 2.07
N ALA A 93 -14.48 -6.48 1.00
CA ALA A 93 -13.91 -6.31 -0.32
C ALA A 93 -14.20 -4.91 -0.86
N LYS A 94 -13.19 -4.29 -1.45
CA LYS A 94 -13.26 -2.97 -2.06
C LYS A 94 -12.35 -2.92 -3.27
N THR A 95 -12.88 -2.57 -4.42
CA THR A 95 -12.08 -2.32 -5.62
C THR A 95 -11.55 -0.89 -5.59
N VAL A 96 -10.25 -0.76 -5.73
CA VAL A 96 -9.54 0.52 -5.80
C VAL A 96 -8.75 0.56 -7.10
N LEU A 97 -8.88 1.64 -7.84
CA LEU A 97 -8.09 1.88 -9.02
C LEU A 97 -6.69 2.36 -8.63
N THR A 98 -5.69 1.65 -9.13
CA THR A 98 -4.26 1.93 -8.92
C THR A 98 -3.59 2.20 -10.27
N ASP A 99 -2.34 2.63 -10.25
CA ASP A 99 -1.47 2.79 -11.42
C ASP A 99 -1.15 1.48 -12.17
N VAL A 100 -1.42 0.33 -11.54
CA VAL A 100 -1.30 -1.00 -12.16
C VAL A 100 -2.66 -1.61 -12.54
N GLY A 101 -3.74 -0.80 -12.49
CA GLY A 101 -5.11 -1.21 -12.80
C GLY A 101 -6.00 -1.38 -11.56
N PRO A 102 -7.24 -1.87 -11.74
CA PRO A 102 -8.18 -2.06 -10.64
C PRO A 102 -7.76 -3.24 -9.75
N VAL A 103 -7.58 -2.99 -8.46
CA VAL A 103 -7.20 -3.98 -7.46
C VAL A 103 -8.33 -4.15 -6.45
N GLU A 104 -8.78 -5.38 -6.27
CA GLU A 104 -9.70 -5.72 -5.19
C GLU A 104 -8.91 -6.01 -3.91
N VAL A 105 -9.07 -5.16 -2.89
CA VAL A 105 -8.42 -5.26 -1.59
C VAL A 105 -9.42 -5.62 -0.49
N LYS A 106 -8.99 -6.38 0.49
CA LYS A 106 -9.76 -6.72 1.70
C LYS A 106 -9.45 -5.70 2.79
N VAL A 107 -10.36 -4.75 2.98
CA VAL A 107 -10.24 -3.72 4.01
C VAL A 107 -10.75 -4.28 5.34
N PRO A 108 -9.93 -4.32 6.39
CA PRO A 108 -10.34 -4.81 7.70
C PRO A 108 -11.38 -3.88 8.35
N ARG A 109 -12.12 -4.42 9.30
CA ARG A 109 -13.16 -3.71 10.06
C ARG A 109 -13.05 -4.07 11.53
N ASP A 110 -13.45 -3.13 12.36
CA ASP A 110 -13.63 -3.30 13.79
C ASP A 110 -15.13 -3.39 14.16
N THR A 111 -15.45 -3.89 15.33
CA THR A 111 -16.83 -4.04 15.82
C THR A 111 -17.47 -2.70 16.12
N ALA A 112 -16.69 -1.75 16.65
CA ALA A 112 -17.18 -0.40 16.95
C ALA A 112 -17.37 0.47 15.70
N GLY A 113 -16.80 0.08 14.55
CA GLY A 113 -16.85 0.86 13.29
C GLY A 113 -16.03 2.15 13.34
N SER A 114 -15.13 2.27 14.30
CA SER A 114 -14.28 3.44 14.54
C SER A 114 -13.01 3.45 13.69
N PHE A 115 -12.63 2.31 13.13
CA PHE A 115 -11.45 2.20 12.27
C PHE A 115 -11.62 3.00 10.97
N GLU A 116 -10.71 3.93 10.73
CA GLU A 116 -10.62 4.71 9.50
C GLU A 116 -9.26 4.51 8.84
N PRO A 117 -9.17 3.61 7.82
CA PRO A 117 -7.93 3.36 7.12
C PRO A 117 -7.44 4.61 6.40
N GLN A 118 -6.14 4.89 6.46
CA GLN A 118 -5.50 6.06 5.85
C GLN A 118 -5.04 5.76 4.42
N ILE A 119 -4.50 4.56 4.18
CA ILE A 119 -3.99 4.15 2.86
C ILE A 119 -5.12 4.02 1.84
N VAL A 120 -6.26 3.44 2.25
CA VAL A 120 -7.44 3.30 1.40
C VAL A 120 -8.65 3.87 2.12
N ARG A 121 -8.81 5.19 2.10
CA ARG A 121 -9.82 5.93 2.85
C ARG A 121 -11.25 5.47 2.53
N LYS A 122 -12.14 5.67 3.49
CA LYS A 122 -13.59 5.45 3.32
C LYS A 122 -14.07 6.18 2.06
N ARG A 123 -14.79 5.47 1.17
CA ARG A 123 -15.30 6.00 -0.13
C ARG A 123 -14.25 6.33 -1.20
N GLN A 124 -12.98 6.22 -0.94
CA GLN A 124 -11.95 6.37 -1.96
C GLN A 124 -12.01 5.19 -2.94
N ARG A 125 -12.09 5.46 -4.23
CA ARG A 125 -12.17 4.45 -5.31
C ARG A 125 -10.91 4.39 -6.16
N ARG A 126 -9.99 5.34 -5.98
CA ARG A 126 -8.72 5.44 -6.72
C ARG A 126 -7.62 5.97 -5.82
N LEU A 127 -6.39 5.57 -6.10
CA LEU A 127 -5.20 6.10 -5.46
C LEU A 127 -4.72 7.37 -6.18
N THR A 128 -3.86 8.14 -5.53
CA THR A 128 -3.38 9.45 -6.02
C THR A 128 -2.68 9.38 -7.37
N GLY A 129 -1.92 8.29 -7.65
CA GLY A 129 -1.22 8.10 -8.91
C GLY A 129 -2.14 8.12 -10.14
N VAL A 130 -3.40 7.68 -10.00
CA VAL A 130 -4.39 7.74 -11.10
C VAL A 130 -4.79 9.18 -11.41
N ASP A 131 -4.96 10.02 -10.39
CA ASP A 131 -5.29 11.43 -10.57
C ASP A 131 -4.14 12.17 -11.28
N GLU A 132 -2.89 11.90 -10.92
CA GLU A 132 -1.70 12.45 -11.56
C GLU A 132 -1.57 12.01 -13.03
N MET A 133 -1.89 10.76 -13.32
CA MET A 133 -1.91 10.24 -14.69
C MET A 133 -2.95 10.95 -15.55
N VAL A 134 -4.17 11.12 -15.05
CA VAL A 134 -5.24 11.87 -15.74
C VAL A 134 -4.79 13.30 -16.03
N LEU A 135 -4.17 13.97 -15.06
CA LEU A 135 -3.64 15.32 -15.23
C LEU A 135 -2.53 15.39 -16.29
N SER A 136 -1.60 14.44 -16.28
CA SER A 136 -0.54 14.36 -17.28
C SER A 136 -1.08 14.18 -18.70
N LEU A 137 -2.09 13.32 -18.87
CA LEU A 137 -2.75 13.10 -20.16
C LEU A 137 -3.54 14.34 -20.60
N SER A 138 -4.24 15.01 -19.68
CA SER A 138 -4.94 16.27 -19.95
C SER A 138 -3.98 17.39 -20.37
N ALA A 139 -2.83 17.50 -19.71
CA ALA A 139 -1.78 18.47 -20.04
C ALA A 139 -1.17 18.22 -21.43
N LYS A 140 -1.19 17.00 -21.92
CA LYS A 140 -0.80 16.62 -23.28
C LYS A 140 -1.86 16.96 -24.33
N GLY A 141 -3.02 17.46 -23.92
CA GLY A 141 -4.11 17.88 -24.79
C GLY A 141 -5.13 16.78 -25.15
N LEU A 142 -5.10 15.63 -24.46
CA LEU A 142 -6.12 14.60 -24.67
C LEU A 142 -7.47 15.06 -24.13
N THR A 143 -8.52 14.73 -24.88
CA THR A 143 -9.90 14.95 -24.42
C THR A 143 -10.27 13.96 -23.32
N HIS A 144 -11.29 14.29 -22.50
CA HIS A 144 -11.79 13.39 -21.45
C HIS A 144 -12.21 12.02 -22.00
N GLY A 145 -12.68 11.95 -23.26
CA GLY A 145 -13.03 10.69 -23.91
C GLY A 145 -11.81 9.83 -24.23
N GLU A 146 -10.76 10.45 -24.78
CA GLU A 146 -9.50 9.78 -25.11
C GLU A 146 -8.78 9.30 -23.85
N ILE A 147 -8.80 10.11 -22.76
CA ILE A 147 -8.25 9.70 -21.46
C ILE A 147 -9.00 8.49 -20.92
N SER A 148 -10.34 8.50 -20.95
CA SER A 148 -11.14 7.35 -20.52
C SER A 148 -10.84 6.10 -21.35
N ALA A 149 -10.73 6.23 -22.67
CA ALA A 149 -10.38 5.12 -23.57
C ALA A 149 -8.98 4.59 -23.29
N HIS A 150 -8.00 5.47 -23.12
CA HIS A 150 -6.63 5.09 -22.80
C HIS A 150 -6.52 4.32 -21.47
N LEU A 151 -7.22 4.78 -20.43
CA LEU A 151 -7.23 4.09 -19.14
C LEU A 151 -7.91 2.72 -19.23
N ALA A 152 -8.96 2.58 -20.02
CA ALA A 152 -9.62 1.30 -20.25
C ALA A 152 -8.73 0.32 -21.03
N GLU A 153 -8.04 0.80 -22.07
CA GLU A 153 -7.19 -0.02 -22.93
C GLU A 153 -5.90 -0.49 -22.22
N VAL A 154 -5.21 0.44 -21.56
CA VAL A 154 -3.88 0.17 -20.99
C VAL A 154 -3.96 -0.47 -19.60
N TYR A 155 -4.91 -0.03 -18.79
CA TYR A 155 -5.02 -0.44 -17.37
C TYR A 155 -6.25 -1.31 -17.08
N GLY A 156 -7.12 -1.55 -18.06
CA GLY A 156 -8.38 -2.26 -17.83
C GLY A 156 -9.33 -1.51 -16.88
N ALA A 157 -9.18 -0.18 -16.80
CA ALA A 157 -9.85 0.66 -15.80
C ALA A 157 -10.95 1.50 -16.44
N GLU A 158 -12.20 1.20 -16.13
CA GLU A 158 -13.34 2.03 -16.54
C GLU A 158 -13.41 3.31 -15.69
N VAL A 159 -12.87 4.40 -16.23
CA VAL A 159 -12.97 5.74 -15.63
C VAL A 159 -13.94 6.57 -16.45
N SER A 160 -15.02 7.06 -15.83
CA SER A 160 -16.01 7.87 -16.53
C SER A 160 -15.45 9.24 -16.92
N LYS A 161 -15.94 9.81 -18.01
CA LYS A 161 -15.61 11.18 -18.44
C LYS A 161 -15.89 12.21 -17.33
N GLN A 162 -16.96 12.00 -16.56
CA GLN A 162 -17.29 12.83 -15.39
C GLN A 162 -16.21 12.76 -14.31
N THR A 163 -15.62 11.58 -14.09
CA THR A 163 -14.51 11.44 -13.14
C THR A 163 -13.26 12.18 -13.62
N VAL A 164 -12.94 12.09 -14.91
CA VAL A 164 -11.83 12.84 -15.52
C VAL A 164 -12.05 14.34 -15.35
N SER A 165 -13.25 14.85 -15.68
CA SER A 165 -13.61 16.25 -15.46
C SER A 165 -13.42 16.67 -14.01
N THR A 166 -13.93 15.89 -13.05
CA THR A 166 -13.81 16.21 -11.62
C THR A 166 -12.34 16.29 -11.15
N ILE A 167 -11.45 15.48 -11.74
CA ILE A 167 -10.01 15.52 -11.41
C ILE A 167 -9.39 16.82 -11.96
N THR A 168 -9.66 17.13 -13.22
CA THR A 168 -9.13 18.34 -13.88
C THR A 168 -9.67 19.63 -13.26
N ASP A 169 -10.95 19.67 -12.91
CA ASP A 169 -11.58 20.83 -12.28
C ASP A 169 -10.95 21.20 -10.93
N LYS A 170 -10.63 20.20 -10.11
CA LYS A 170 -9.92 20.41 -8.83
C LYS A 170 -8.56 21.10 -9.00
N VAL A 171 -7.84 20.77 -10.07
CA VAL A 171 -6.55 21.40 -10.35
C VAL A 171 -6.75 22.84 -10.84
N MET A 172 -7.77 23.07 -11.66
CA MET A 172 -8.10 24.42 -12.11
C MET A 172 -8.49 25.33 -10.94
N GLU A 173 -9.26 24.81 -9.97
CA GLU A 173 -9.57 25.53 -8.72
C GLU A 173 -8.29 25.87 -7.93
N GLY A 174 -7.39 24.89 -7.72
CA GLY A 174 -6.14 25.13 -7.03
C GLY A 174 -5.19 26.10 -7.76
N MET A 175 -5.20 26.10 -9.09
CA MET A 175 -4.46 27.07 -9.91
C MET A 175 -5.06 28.49 -9.76
N ALA A 176 -6.38 28.61 -9.74
CA ALA A 176 -7.05 29.90 -9.54
C ALA A 176 -6.75 30.46 -8.14
N GLU A 177 -6.76 29.63 -7.10
CA GLU A 177 -6.37 30.03 -5.75
C GLU A 177 -4.91 30.49 -5.72
N TRP A 178 -4.00 29.76 -6.40
CA TRP A 178 -2.60 30.13 -6.47
C TRP A 178 -2.39 31.47 -7.20
N GLN A 179 -3.07 31.70 -8.32
CA GLN A 179 -2.99 32.95 -9.07
C GLN A 179 -3.52 34.17 -8.27
N ASN A 180 -4.56 33.95 -7.46
CA ASN A 180 -5.17 35.01 -6.64
C ASN A 180 -4.46 35.21 -5.29
N ARG A 181 -3.41 34.46 -5.02
CA ARG A 181 -2.66 34.55 -3.78
C ARG A 181 -1.97 35.93 -3.68
N PRO A 182 -2.18 36.70 -2.61
CA PRO A 182 -1.50 37.95 -2.44
C PRO A 182 0.03 37.72 -2.39
N LEU A 183 0.75 38.43 -3.26
CA LEU A 183 2.21 38.35 -3.28
C LEU A 183 2.75 38.95 -1.98
N ASP A 184 3.44 38.14 -1.19
CA ASP A 184 4.08 38.59 0.03
C ASP A 184 5.19 39.59 -0.31
N ARG A 185 5.02 40.88 0.05
CA ARG A 185 5.94 41.97 -0.27
C ARG A 185 7.39 41.76 0.21
N GLY A 186 7.63 40.74 1.05
CA GLY A 186 8.93 40.46 1.64
C GLY A 186 9.90 39.64 0.79
N ARG A 187 9.46 39.02 -0.34
CA ARG A 187 10.30 38.08 -1.10
C ARG A 187 10.82 38.54 -2.47
N PHE A 188 10.40 39.70 -2.95
CA PHE A 188 10.94 40.25 -4.20
C PHE A 188 12.12 41.16 -3.90
N ARG A 189 13.32 40.60 -3.61
CA ARG A 189 14.57 41.28 -3.82
C ARG A 189 14.90 41.15 -5.31
N VAL A 190 14.53 42.13 -6.09
CA VAL A 190 15.00 42.27 -7.46
C VAL A 190 16.53 42.47 -7.37
N MET A 191 17.30 41.46 -7.79
CA MET A 191 18.73 41.68 -8.07
C MET A 191 18.80 42.52 -9.36
N VAL A 192 18.86 43.79 -9.21
CA VAL A 192 19.34 44.66 -10.31
C VAL A 192 20.85 44.47 -10.34
N ALA A 193 21.33 43.69 -11.30
CA ALA A 193 22.75 43.63 -11.62
C ALA A 193 23.13 44.94 -12.30
N ASN A 194 24.10 45.65 -11.71
CA ASN A 194 24.82 46.73 -12.35
C ASN A 194 25.80 46.17 -13.38
#